data_ede70e3ffab11706aa7adf5f6e427aee
#
_entry.id   ede70e3ffab11706aa7adf5f6e427aee
#
_cell.length_a   1.000
_cell.length_b   1.000
_cell.length_c   1.000
_cell.angle_alpha   90.00
_cell.angle_beta   90.00
_cell.angle_gamma   90.00
#
_symmetry.space_group_name_H-M   'P 1'
#
loop_
_entity.id
_entity.type
_entity.pdbx_description
1 polymer ?
#
loop_
_entity_poly.entity_id
_entity_poly.type
_entity_poly.pdbx_seq_one_letter_code
_entity_poly.pdbx_strand_id
1 'polypeptide(L)'
;MGKRFFDKRCKYSIRKFSVGVASVMIGATFFASPIALATEAETPSEGNGTISEAPALDKLPDDVLKAIEKAEKEAEANKPAEDEATSHEEAKPTEVETTTAATEVKPTEEATSTEVTTTETNTATETTKPREVNGTVEKADQYQADKPATKAEIDAAKKEVTKKEYTVFPTPQKVTYGDGVTALEGTVNLVFSDSLDIYTRNRAKEVLQANNVSYTTSTKEAEGATNIFLGVHGESPLAEKEVQDISPDLYNKIDAYVLRVKNNKISIVGKDTDAVFFGLTTLKHMLSESPTPVLRDVTVEDYAEVKNRGFIEGYYGNPWTKQNREDLMRYGGELKLTQYYFAPKDDPYHNAKWRELYPDEKLAEIRDLARVGNETKTRYVWTIHPFMHNKMRFDTDALYKQDLDVIKAKFTQLLDAGVREFGVLADDAAWPVGGYNSYNRLMHDLTDWLTEKQKTYSGLRKDMIFVPAWYMGQGTEDELRTLNEHLPETVHLTLTGGKVWGAVDQTFLTNLKRNLTEGGKKYNPIQFWINWPCNDNTKQHLILGGGEKFLHTNVDLSLAQGIMLNPMQQSEASKVALFDMAQYGWKQWRSAEQA
;
A
#
# COMPACT_ATOMS: atom_id res chain seq x y z
N MET A 1 -11.67 -1.95 -27.05
CA MET A 1 -12.91 -1.87 -26.25
C MET A 1 -12.69 -1.31 -24.83
N GLY A 2 -11.65 -0.51 -24.61
CA GLY A 2 -11.30 0.03 -23.27
C GLY A 2 -12.03 1.31 -22.83
N LYS A 3 -13.17 1.66 -23.37
CA LYS A 3 -13.85 2.97 -23.12
C LYS A 3 -14.84 3.01 -21.95
N ARG A 4 -15.21 1.89 -21.33
CA ARG A 4 -16.31 1.89 -20.33
C ARG A 4 -15.87 2.04 -18.86
N PHE A 5 -14.63 1.75 -18.52
CA PHE A 5 -14.18 1.85 -17.13
C PHE A 5 -13.89 3.30 -16.67
N PHE A 6 -13.55 4.20 -17.61
CA PHE A 6 -13.28 5.62 -17.32
C PHE A 6 -14.50 6.54 -17.46
N ASP A 7 -15.56 6.11 -18.16
CA ASP A 7 -16.60 7.03 -18.64
C ASP A 7 -17.67 7.46 -17.61
N LYS A 8 -17.85 6.72 -16.51
CA LYS A 8 -18.90 7.07 -15.52
C LYS A 8 -18.42 7.94 -14.33
N ARG A 9 -17.14 7.94 -13.98
CA ARG A 9 -16.62 8.73 -12.85
C ARG A 9 -15.96 10.06 -13.25
N CYS A 10 -15.40 10.15 -14.45
CA CYS A 10 -14.75 11.38 -14.91
C CYS A 10 -15.72 12.54 -15.20
N LYS A 11 -17.01 12.30 -15.45
CA LYS A 11 -17.98 13.39 -15.74
C LYS A 11 -18.28 14.33 -14.59
N TYR A 12 -17.97 13.95 -13.33
CA TYR A 12 -18.25 14.79 -12.16
C TYR A 12 -17.05 15.61 -11.68
N SER A 13 -15.82 15.25 -12.05
CA SER A 13 -14.60 15.92 -11.61
C SER A 13 -14.29 17.21 -12.37
N ILE A 14 -14.69 17.31 -13.62
CA ILE A 14 -14.32 18.44 -14.52
C ILE A 14 -15.09 19.75 -14.22
N ARG A 15 -16.20 19.71 -13.48
CA ARG A 15 -17.03 20.90 -13.25
C ARG A 15 -16.59 21.82 -12.10
N LYS A 16 -15.54 21.49 -11.35
CA LYS A 16 -15.09 22.30 -10.18
C LYS A 16 -13.76 23.03 -10.33
N PHE A 17 -13.07 22.91 -11.46
CA PHE A 17 -11.78 23.59 -11.65
C PHE A 17 -11.78 24.46 -12.91
N SER A 18 -12.13 25.73 -12.75
CA SER A 18 -12.05 26.73 -13.83
C SER A 18 -10.61 27.21 -14.14
N VAL A 19 -9.59 26.75 -13.42
CA VAL A 19 -8.17 27.15 -13.61
C VAL A 19 -7.33 26.04 -14.27
N GLY A 20 -7.79 24.77 -14.26
CA GLY A 20 -7.06 23.63 -14.84
C GLY A 20 -7.21 23.43 -16.35
N VAL A 21 -8.18 24.09 -16.99
CA VAL A 21 -8.54 23.85 -18.41
C VAL A 21 -7.52 24.44 -19.39
N ALA A 22 -6.87 25.55 -19.02
CA ALA A 22 -5.88 26.20 -19.88
C ALA A 22 -4.61 25.35 -20.06
N SER A 23 -4.15 24.67 -19.00
CA SER A 23 -2.93 23.85 -19.05
C SER A 23 -3.11 22.56 -19.86
N VAL A 24 -4.31 21.96 -19.85
CA VAL A 24 -4.62 20.74 -20.62
C VAL A 24 -4.76 21.06 -22.12
N MET A 25 -5.26 22.23 -22.49
CA MET A 25 -5.37 22.66 -23.89
C MET A 25 -4.00 22.96 -24.52
N ILE A 26 -3.06 23.49 -23.77
CA ILE A 26 -1.67 23.74 -24.27
C ILE A 26 -0.97 22.41 -24.53
N GLY A 27 -1.11 21.40 -23.66
CA GLY A 27 -0.54 20.06 -23.87
C GLY A 27 -1.13 19.35 -25.11
N ALA A 28 -2.43 19.45 -25.35
CA ALA A 28 -3.10 18.81 -26.48
C ALA A 28 -2.72 19.43 -27.85
N THR A 29 -2.36 20.71 -27.88
CA THR A 29 -1.95 21.39 -29.13
C THR A 29 -0.54 20.99 -29.59
N PHE A 30 0.34 20.57 -28.67
CA PHE A 30 1.68 20.10 -29.01
C PHE A 30 1.72 18.66 -29.55
N PHE A 31 0.69 17.85 -29.33
CA PHE A 31 0.64 16.45 -29.79
C PHE A 31 -0.19 16.25 -31.08
N ALA A 32 -0.79 17.29 -31.66
CA ALA A 32 -1.69 17.19 -32.80
C ALA A 32 -1.08 17.63 -34.15
N SER A 33 0.25 17.77 -34.27
CA SER A 33 0.89 18.08 -35.55
C SER A 33 1.31 16.77 -36.25
N PRO A 34 0.92 16.54 -37.53
CA PRO A 34 1.26 15.34 -38.26
C PRO A 34 2.75 15.38 -38.66
N ILE A 35 3.49 14.37 -38.22
CA ILE A 35 4.84 14.09 -38.73
C ILE A 35 4.71 13.51 -40.13
N ALA A 36 5.20 14.23 -41.14
CA ALA A 36 5.32 13.73 -42.48
C ALA A 36 6.42 12.64 -42.54
N LEU A 37 6.08 11.49 -43.11
CA LEU A 37 7.01 10.41 -43.42
C LEU A 37 8.06 10.90 -44.45
N ALA A 38 9.31 10.73 -44.12
CA ALA A 38 10.38 10.62 -45.11
C ALA A 38 11.10 9.29 -44.89
N THR A 39 10.97 8.41 -45.86
CA THR A 39 11.78 7.20 -46.03
C THR A 39 13.14 7.57 -46.60
N GLU A 40 14.23 7.05 -46.03
CA GLU A 40 15.27 6.26 -46.68
C GLU A 40 16.51 6.08 -45.79
N ALA A 41 17.12 4.93 -45.93
CA ALA A 41 18.16 4.36 -45.09
C ALA A 41 19.54 5.03 -45.28
N GLU A 42 20.35 5.02 -44.20
CA GLU A 42 21.75 4.58 -44.25
C GLU A 42 22.35 4.39 -42.84
N THR A 43 23.27 3.43 -42.73
CA THR A 43 23.86 2.85 -41.53
C THR A 43 25.03 3.67 -40.91
N PRO A 44 25.62 3.26 -39.77
CA PRO A 44 25.97 4.18 -38.69
C PRO A 44 27.48 4.53 -38.64
N SER A 45 27.78 5.65 -38.03
CA SER A 45 29.14 5.94 -37.50
C SER A 45 29.01 6.48 -36.06
N GLU A 46 29.87 5.94 -35.22
CA GLU A 46 30.05 6.32 -33.83
C GLU A 46 30.32 7.83 -33.65
N GLY A 47 29.61 8.46 -32.73
CA GLY A 47 29.87 9.84 -32.37
C GLY A 47 29.25 10.19 -31.02
N ASN A 48 30.11 10.50 -30.08
CA ASN A 48 29.84 11.04 -28.74
C ASN A 48 28.87 12.23 -28.82
N GLY A 49 27.64 12.06 -28.42
CA GLY A 49 26.60 13.10 -28.41
C GLY A 49 26.32 13.61 -27.01
N THR A 50 26.78 14.80 -26.71
CA THR A 50 26.38 15.63 -25.60
C THR A 50 24.86 15.84 -25.59
N ILE A 51 24.25 15.74 -24.40
CA ILE A 51 22.83 16.00 -24.14
C ILE A 51 22.52 17.46 -24.53
N SER A 52 21.60 17.66 -25.48
CA SER A 52 21.17 19.01 -25.89
C SER A 52 20.22 19.57 -24.84
N GLU A 53 20.53 20.75 -24.34
CA GLU A 53 19.64 21.56 -23.52
C GLU A 53 18.34 21.91 -24.28
N ALA A 54 17.21 22.05 -23.53
CA ALA A 54 15.95 22.49 -24.08
C ALA A 54 16.12 23.87 -24.77
N PRO A 55 15.45 24.14 -25.91
CA PRO A 55 15.56 25.40 -26.59
C PRO A 55 15.16 26.56 -25.71
N ALA A 56 15.98 27.63 -25.69
CA ALA A 56 15.68 28.84 -24.95
C ALA A 56 14.40 29.53 -25.49
N LEU A 57 13.67 30.24 -24.62
CA LEU A 57 12.38 30.87 -24.93
C LEU A 57 12.40 31.78 -26.19
N ASP A 58 13.57 32.37 -26.53
CA ASP A 58 13.76 33.24 -27.68
C ASP A 58 13.73 32.52 -29.05
N LYS A 59 13.60 31.20 -29.07
CA LYS A 59 13.52 30.37 -30.29
C LYS A 59 12.12 29.81 -30.56
N LEU A 60 11.12 30.23 -29.85
CA LEU A 60 9.74 29.82 -30.10
C LEU A 60 9.11 30.68 -31.22
N PRO A 61 8.17 30.13 -32.03
CA PRO A 61 7.42 30.90 -33.01
C PRO A 61 6.65 32.06 -32.38
N ASP A 62 6.58 33.21 -33.11
CA ASP A 62 5.97 34.45 -32.61
C ASP A 62 4.50 34.35 -32.19
N ASP A 63 3.74 33.44 -32.75
CA ASP A 63 2.37 33.12 -32.37
C ASP A 63 2.28 32.43 -31.02
N VAL A 64 3.25 31.61 -30.69
CA VAL A 64 3.37 30.91 -29.38
C VAL A 64 3.77 31.92 -28.30
N LEU A 65 4.73 32.80 -28.57
CA LEU A 65 5.15 33.86 -27.63
C LEU A 65 3.99 34.81 -27.31
N LYS A 66 3.21 35.21 -28.31
CA LYS A 66 2.01 36.05 -28.11
C LYS A 66 0.90 35.36 -27.33
N ALA A 67 0.76 34.03 -27.47
CA ALA A 67 -0.21 33.27 -26.67
C ALA A 67 0.21 33.15 -25.20
N ILE A 68 1.52 33.01 -24.92
CA ILE A 68 2.07 33.01 -23.56
C ILE A 68 1.88 34.37 -22.90
N GLU A 69 2.25 35.48 -23.56
CA GLU A 69 2.04 36.85 -23.04
C GLU A 69 0.56 37.16 -22.75
N LYS A 70 -0.36 36.66 -23.57
CA LYS A 70 -1.79 36.84 -23.36
C LYS A 70 -2.27 36.08 -22.13
N ALA A 71 -1.83 34.85 -21.96
CA ALA A 71 -2.18 34.03 -20.82
C ALA A 71 -1.62 34.59 -19.49
N GLU A 72 -0.42 35.15 -19.49
CA GLU A 72 0.19 35.81 -18.33
C GLU A 72 -0.59 37.09 -17.94
N LYS A 73 -0.99 37.89 -18.88
CA LYS A 73 -1.81 39.08 -18.62
C LYS A 73 -3.22 38.75 -18.10
N GLU A 74 -3.83 37.70 -18.58
CA GLU A 74 -5.14 37.24 -18.07
C GLU A 74 -5.02 36.63 -16.65
N ALA A 75 -3.89 35.99 -16.33
CA ALA A 75 -3.61 35.47 -14.99
C ALA A 75 -3.34 36.59 -13.97
N GLU A 76 -2.66 37.64 -14.38
CA GLU A 76 -2.37 38.81 -13.53
C GLU A 76 -3.62 39.68 -13.28
N ALA A 77 -4.51 39.78 -14.24
CA ALA A 77 -5.79 40.48 -14.11
C ALA A 77 -6.81 39.81 -13.19
N ASN A 78 -6.63 38.49 -12.90
CA ASN A 78 -7.52 37.69 -12.05
C ASN A 78 -6.93 37.40 -10.66
N LYS A 79 -5.88 38.09 -10.23
CA LYS A 79 -5.30 37.96 -8.89
C LYS A 79 -6.20 38.63 -7.85
N PRO A 80 -6.64 37.96 -6.79
CA PRO A 80 -7.36 38.63 -5.70
C PRO A 80 -6.45 39.65 -5.01
N ALA A 81 -6.98 40.82 -4.63
CA ALA A 81 -6.25 41.82 -3.87
C ALA A 81 -5.83 41.24 -2.51
N GLU A 82 -4.54 41.27 -2.21
CA GLU A 82 -4.00 40.95 -0.89
C GLU A 82 -4.37 42.11 0.07
N ASP A 83 -5.14 41.79 1.11
CA ASP A 83 -5.39 42.69 2.23
C ASP A 83 -4.09 42.89 3.02
N GLU A 84 -3.67 44.15 3.16
CA GLU A 84 -2.55 44.56 3.99
C GLU A 84 -2.82 44.24 5.47
N ALA A 85 -2.11 43.24 6.03
CA ALA A 85 -2.07 43.01 7.46
C ALA A 85 -0.98 43.89 8.10
N THR A 86 -1.44 44.89 8.83
CA THR A 86 -0.64 45.78 9.67
C THR A 86 0.22 45.07 10.69
N SER A 87 1.48 45.50 10.77
CA SER A 87 2.46 45.21 11.81
C SER A 87 1.96 45.54 13.22
N HIS A 88 2.01 44.57 14.14
CA HIS A 88 1.96 44.88 15.58
C HIS A 88 3.26 44.46 16.30
N GLU A 89 3.75 45.45 17.02
CA GLU A 89 4.96 45.49 17.87
C GLU A 89 4.99 44.40 18.94
N GLU A 90 6.21 43.99 19.23
CA GLU A 90 6.59 43.18 20.41
C GLU A 90 6.21 43.86 21.72
N ALA A 91 5.50 43.16 22.59
CA ALA A 91 5.35 43.50 24.00
C ALA A 91 6.03 42.45 24.89
N LYS A 92 6.96 42.92 25.67
CA LYS A 92 7.78 42.22 26.68
C LYS A 92 6.94 41.72 27.86
N PRO A 93 7.21 40.56 28.46
CA PRO A 93 6.41 40.04 29.56
C PRO A 93 6.75 40.73 30.89
N THR A 94 5.71 41.07 31.65
CA THR A 94 5.79 41.56 33.02
C THR A 94 5.60 40.38 33.98
N GLU A 95 6.55 40.24 34.94
CA GLU A 95 6.48 39.32 36.08
C GLU A 95 5.28 39.69 36.99
N VAL A 96 4.57 38.66 37.46
CA VAL A 96 3.68 38.78 38.62
C VAL A 96 3.98 37.62 39.57
N GLU A 97 4.30 38.00 40.79
CA GLU A 97 4.69 37.18 41.94
C GLU A 97 3.60 36.19 42.40
N THR A 98 4.10 35.08 42.87
CA THR A 98 3.46 34.01 43.63
C THR A 98 2.87 34.45 44.96
N THR A 99 1.68 33.97 45.31
CA THR A 99 1.33 33.71 46.72
C THR A 99 0.67 32.33 46.84
N THR A 100 1.37 31.53 47.64
CA THR A 100 0.98 30.21 48.12
C THR A 100 -0.17 30.25 49.13
N ALA A 101 -1.14 29.34 49.00
CA ALA A 101 -1.91 28.87 50.15
C ALA A 101 -2.20 27.38 50.02
N ALA A 102 -1.55 26.61 50.86
CA ALA A 102 -1.79 25.19 51.05
C ALA A 102 -3.07 24.99 51.90
N THR A 103 -3.89 23.99 51.50
CA THR A 103 -4.85 23.40 52.40
C THR A 103 -4.81 21.88 52.29
N GLU A 104 -4.30 21.25 53.33
CA GLU A 104 -4.34 19.81 53.58
C GLU A 104 -5.77 19.37 53.82
N VAL A 105 -6.17 18.25 53.23
CA VAL A 105 -7.29 17.43 53.75
C VAL A 105 -6.87 15.96 53.69
N LYS A 106 -6.87 15.34 54.89
CA LYS A 106 -6.52 13.97 55.21
C LYS A 106 -7.72 13.02 54.94
N PRO A 107 -7.48 11.74 54.64
CA PRO A 107 -8.53 10.80 54.24
C PRO A 107 -9.23 10.15 55.47
N THR A 108 -10.50 9.82 55.31
CA THR A 108 -11.25 9.00 56.23
C THR A 108 -11.59 7.66 55.56
N GLU A 109 -11.18 6.57 56.22
CA GLU A 109 -11.57 5.21 55.95
C GLU A 109 -13.01 4.98 56.44
N GLU A 110 -13.81 4.23 55.67
CA GLU A 110 -14.81 3.35 56.26
C GLU A 110 -15.09 2.15 55.32
N ALA A 111 -14.85 0.97 55.86
CA ALA A 111 -15.06 -0.32 55.26
C ALA A 111 -16.50 -0.78 55.47
N THR A 112 -17.10 -1.40 54.44
CA THR A 112 -18.21 -2.32 54.66
C THR A 112 -18.03 -3.56 53.79
N SER A 113 -17.84 -4.68 54.47
CA SER A 113 -17.76 -6.03 53.92
C SER A 113 -19.14 -6.53 53.50
N THR A 114 -19.23 -7.18 52.35
CA THR A 114 -20.33 -8.13 52.07
C THR A 114 -19.72 -9.38 51.42
N GLU A 115 -19.83 -10.49 52.16
CA GLU A 115 -19.52 -11.85 51.72
C GLU A 115 -20.42 -12.23 50.53
N VAL A 116 -19.82 -12.81 49.46
CA VAL A 116 -20.55 -13.64 48.51
C VAL A 116 -19.75 -14.92 48.26
N THR A 117 -20.41 -15.98 48.50
CA THR A 117 -20.12 -17.39 48.45
C THR A 117 -19.34 -17.86 47.24
N THR A 118 -18.27 -18.61 47.50
CA THR A 118 -17.49 -19.38 46.51
C THR A 118 -18.32 -20.55 45.97
N THR A 119 -18.44 -20.61 44.64
CA THR A 119 -18.77 -21.84 43.92
C THR A 119 -17.56 -22.18 43.01
N GLU A 120 -16.89 -23.25 43.35
CA GLU A 120 -15.82 -23.84 42.55
C GLU A 120 -16.37 -24.32 41.20
N THR A 121 -15.81 -23.86 40.10
CA THR A 121 -16.00 -24.45 38.77
C THR A 121 -14.63 -24.70 38.12
N ASN A 122 -14.44 -25.91 37.70
CA ASN A 122 -13.26 -26.52 37.12
C ASN A 122 -12.59 -25.64 36.03
N THR A 123 -11.31 -25.37 36.23
CA THR A 123 -10.42 -24.77 35.26
C THR A 123 -10.01 -25.83 34.22
N ALA A 124 -10.67 -25.83 33.07
CA ALA A 124 -10.11 -26.37 31.86
C ALA A 124 -9.15 -25.33 31.27
N THR A 125 -7.92 -25.73 31.04
CA THR A 125 -6.85 -24.94 30.42
C THR A 125 -7.25 -24.62 28.98
N GLU A 126 -7.91 -23.48 28.74
CA GLU A 126 -8.09 -22.92 27.40
C GLU A 126 -6.74 -22.35 26.92
N THR A 127 -6.18 -22.98 25.91
CA THR A 127 -5.15 -22.37 25.08
C THR A 127 -5.78 -21.13 24.41
N THR A 128 -5.45 -19.95 24.90
CA THR A 128 -5.91 -18.67 24.36
C THR A 128 -5.37 -18.49 22.94
N LYS A 129 -6.24 -18.75 21.95
CA LYS A 129 -6.02 -18.28 20.57
C LYS A 129 -5.94 -16.75 20.59
N PRO A 130 -5.07 -16.11 19.76
CA PRO A 130 -4.99 -14.66 19.65
C PRO A 130 -6.37 -14.06 19.35
N ARG A 131 -6.73 -13.01 20.06
CA ARG A 131 -8.02 -12.34 19.91
C ARG A 131 -8.09 -11.67 18.54
N GLU A 132 -8.95 -12.18 17.64
CA GLU A 132 -9.24 -11.52 16.37
C GLU A 132 -9.82 -10.12 16.62
N VAL A 133 -9.31 -9.13 15.92
CA VAL A 133 -9.94 -7.79 15.89
C VAL A 133 -11.24 -7.91 15.10
N ASN A 134 -12.38 -8.04 15.82
CA ASN A 134 -13.74 -8.26 15.32
C ASN A 134 -14.12 -9.68 14.88
N GLY A 135 -13.58 -10.73 15.52
CA GLY A 135 -13.97 -12.11 15.27
C GLY A 135 -15.12 -12.60 16.17
N THR A 136 -16.36 -12.35 15.80
CA THR A 136 -17.47 -13.24 16.18
C THR A 136 -17.48 -14.40 15.19
N VAL A 137 -17.57 -15.65 15.67
CA VAL A 137 -17.86 -16.81 14.80
C VAL A 137 -19.11 -16.47 13.99
N GLU A 138 -18.96 -16.26 12.69
CA GLU A 138 -20.07 -15.90 11.82
C GLU A 138 -21.11 -17.03 11.84
N LYS A 139 -22.34 -16.70 12.25
CA LYS A 139 -23.50 -17.54 11.93
C LYS A 139 -23.58 -17.66 10.41
N ALA A 140 -24.11 -18.78 9.92
CA ALA A 140 -24.38 -18.93 8.49
C ALA A 140 -25.07 -17.67 7.97
N ASP A 141 -24.45 -17.04 6.97
CA ASP A 141 -24.89 -15.80 6.37
C ASP A 141 -25.50 -16.09 5.00
N GLN A 142 -26.46 -15.28 4.58
CA GLN A 142 -27.10 -15.40 3.29
C GLN A 142 -27.37 -14.01 2.70
N TYR A 143 -27.26 -13.93 1.39
CA TYR A 143 -27.61 -12.74 0.62
C TYR A 143 -28.48 -13.13 -0.57
N GLN A 144 -29.58 -12.40 -0.75
CA GLN A 144 -30.44 -12.52 -1.92
C GLN A 144 -30.25 -11.29 -2.80
N ALA A 145 -29.80 -11.51 -4.03
CA ALA A 145 -29.63 -10.43 -4.99
C ALA A 145 -30.98 -9.83 -5.41
N ASP A 146 -31.05 -8.52 -5.53
CA ASP A 146 -32.27 -7.82 -5.97
C ASP A 146 -32.63 -8.13 -7.43
N LYS A 147 -31.62 -8.32 -8.27
CA LYS A 147 -31.75 -8.56 -9.72
C LYS A 147 -30.82 -9.67 -10.17
N PRO A 148 -31.06 -10.92 -9.75
CA PRO A 148 -30.23 -12.02 -10.21
C PRO A 148 -30.41 -12.22 -11.72
N ALA A 149 -29.37 -12.70 -12.41
CA ALA A 149 -29.46 -13.02 -13.83
C ALA A 149 -30.50 -14.11 -14.08
N THR A 150 -31.32 -13.90 -15.08
CA THR A 150 -32.33 -14.89 -15.50
C THR A 150 -31.69 -16.08 -16.20
N LYS A 151 -32.37 -17.22 -16.21
CA LYS A 151 -31.89 -18.40 -16.91
C LYS A 151 -31.63 -18.13 -18.42
N ALA A 152 -32.45 -17.31 -19.06
CA ALA A 152 -32.28 -16.96 -20.48
C ALA A 152 -30.98 -16.13 -20.71
N GLU A 153 -30.69 -15.18 -19.83
CA GLU A 153 -29.43 -14.40 -19.86
C GLU A 153 -28.22 -15.29 -19.63
N ILE A 154 -28.30 -16.20 -18.66
CA ILE A 154 -27.23 -17.16 -18.37
C ILE A 154 -27.00 -18.10 -19.57
N ASP A 155 -28.05 -18.66 -20.18
CA ASP A 155 -27.92 -19.56 -21.33
C ASP A 155 -27.38 -18.85 -22.57
N ALA A 156 -27.68 -17.56 -22.74
CA ALA A 156 -27.06 -16.71 -23.76
C ALA A 156 -25.58 -16.47 -23.49
N ALA A 157 -25.24 -16.05 -22.25
CA ALA A 157 -23.87 -15.75 -21.83
C ALA A 157 -22.96 -17.00 -21.91
N LYS A 158 -23.46 -18.20 -21.58
CA LYS A 158 -22.69 -19.45 -21.72
C LYS A 158 -22.13 -19.65 -23.13
N LYS A 159 -22.83 -19.19 -24.18
CA LYS A 159 -22.35 -19.29 -25.57
C LYS A 159 -21.29 -18.25 -25.90
N GLU A 160 -21.39 -17.07 -25.32
CA GLU A 160 -20.49 -15.96 -25.60
C GLU A 160 -19.12 -16.12 -24.88
N VAL A 161 -19.11 -16.70 -23.67
CA VAL A 161 -17.87 -16.80 -22.87
C VAL A 161 -16.98 -17.98 -23.23
N THR A 162 -17.38 -18.93 -24.06
CA THR A 162 -16.62 -20.16 -24.41
C THR A 162 -15.22 -19.90 -24.96
N LYS A 163 -14.99 -18.72 -25.55
CA LYS A 163 -13.67 -18.27 -26.07
C LYS A 163 -13.16 -17.01 -25.39
N LYS A 164 -13.80 -16.60 -24.29
CA LYS A 164 -13.41 -15.38 -23.55
C LYS A 164 -12.02 -15.56 -22.96
N GLU A 165 -11.19 -14.54 -23.14
CA GLU A 165 -9.95 -14.33 -22.37
C GLU A 165 -10.15 -13.11 -21.48
N TYR A 166 -9.70 -13.20 -20.25
CA TYR A 166 -9.94 -12.16 -19.24
C TYR A 166 -8.74 -11.25 -19.10
N THR A 167 -9.01 -9.95 -18.96
CA THR A 167 -8.00 -8.95 -18.61
C THR A 167 -7.93 -8.80 -17.10
N VAL A 168 -6.84 -9.23 -16.50
CA VAL A 168 -6.62 -9.17 -15.05
C VAL A 168 -5.39 -8.31 -14.76
N PHE A 169 -5.51 -7.42 -13.78
CA PHE A 169 -4.44 -6.57 -13.32
C PHE A 169 -4.18 -6.78 -11.82
N PRO A 170 -2.92 -6.87 -11.40
CA PRO A 170 -1.72 -7.14 -12.20
C PRO A 170 -1.85 -8.41 -13.04
N THR A 171 -1.11 -8.44 -14.17
CA THR A 171 -1.13 -9.58 -15.10
C THR A 171 -0.68 -10.87 -14.40
N PRO A 172 -1.49 -11.94 -14.41
CA PRO A 172 -1.12 -13.18 -13.74
C PRO A 172 0.12 -13.84 -14.34
N GLN A 173 0.80 -14.66 -13.53
CA GLN A 173 1.97 -15.43 -13.97
C GLN A 173 1.61 -16.45 -15.05
N LYS A 174 0.53 -17.22 -14.82
CA LYS A 174 0.07 -18.26 -15.76
C LYS A 174 -1.45 -18.37 -15.76
N VAL A 175 -2.04 -18.38 -16.96
CA VAL A 175 -3.46 -18.57 -17.18
C VAL A 175 -3.66 -19.72 -18.17
N THR A 176 -4.50 -20.69 -17.81
CA THR A 176 -4.83 -21.84 -18.66
C THR A 176 -6.35 -21.91 -18.82
N TYR A 177 -6.85 -21.77 -20.05
CA TYR A 177 -8.26 -21.84 -20.35
C TYR A 177 -8.71 -23.25 -20.70
N GLY A 178 -9.91 -23.62 -20.24
CA GLY A 178 -10.63 -24.82 -20.67
C GLY A 178 -11.71 -24.51 -21.71
N ASP A 179 -12.45 -25.54 -22.10
CA ASP A 179 -13.56 -25.43 -23.09
C ASP A 179 -14.94 -25.33 -22.42
N GLY A 180 -15.02 -25.59 -21.11
CA GLY A 180 -16.26 -25.51 -20.33
C GLY A 180 -16.60 -24.09 -19.88
N VAL A 181 -17.77 -23.97 -19.29
CA VAL A 181 -18.27 -22.73 -18.69
C VAL A 181 -18.91 -23.02 -17.33
N THR A 182 -18.74 -22.12 -16.39
CA THR A 182 -19.33 -22.17 -15.05
C THR A 182 -20.21 -20.94 -14.84
N ALA A 183 -21.48 -21.14 -14.51
CA ALA A 183 -22.42 -20.09 -14.23
C ALA A 183 -22.66 -19.96 -12.73
N LEU A 184 -22.70 -18.74 -12.22
CA LEU A 184 -23.13 -18.43 -10.85
C LEU A 184 -24.67 -18.27 -10.87
N GLU A 185 -25.37 -19.38 -11.10
CA GLU A 185 -26.83 -19.45 -11.27
C GLU A 185 -27.52 -19.75 -9.94
N GLY A 186 -28.62 -19.07 -9.66
CA GLY A 186 -29.37 -19.24 -8.44
C GLY A 186 -28.62 -18.77 -7.19
N THR A 187 -28.70 -19.54 -6.11
CA THR A 187 -27.99 -19.25 -4.87
C THR A 187 -26.71 -20.10 -4.81
N VAL A 188 -25.56 -19.47 -4.87
CA VAL A 188 -24.27 -20.18 -4.77
C VAL A 188 -23.94 -20.54 -3.33
N ASN A 189 -23.20 -21.62 -3.15
CA ASN A 189 -22.74 -22.07 -1.85
C ASN A 189 -21.29 -21.59 -1.63
N LEU A 190 -21.10 -20.63 -0.72
CA LEU A 190 -19.83 -20.04 -0.39
C LEU A 190 -19.22 -20.74 0.83
N VAL A 191 -18.15 -21.50 0.61
CA VAL A 191 -17.49 -22.35 1.61
C VAL A 191 -16.20 -21.73 2.07
N PHE A 192 -16.11 -21.37 3.32
CA PHE A 192 -14.92 -20.79 3.95
C PHE A 192 -14.14 -21.83 4.76
N SER A 193 -12.81 -21.79 4.65
CA SER A 193 -11.94 -22.39 5.66
C SER A 193 -11.89 -21.51 6.92
N ASP A 194 -11.67 -22.14 8.07
CA ASP A 194 -11.52 -21.45 9.36
C ASP A 194 -10.29 -20.55 9.42
N SER A 195 -9.28 -20.84 8.62
CA SER A 195 -8.03 -20.06 8.53
C SER A 195 -8.15 -18.70 7.84
N LEU A 196 -9.29 -18.43 7.16
CA LEU A 196 -9.50 -17.15 6.49
C LEU A 196 -9.89 -16.06 7.48
N ASP A 197 -9.22 -14.91 7.40
CA ASP A 197 -9.60 -13.74 8.18
C ASP A 197 -10.92 -13.11 7.70
N ILE A 198 -11.50 -12.28 8.55
CA ILE A 198 -12.81 -11.65 8.30
C ILE A 198 -12.80 -10.76 7.05
N TYR A 199 -11.68 -10.10 6.75
CA TYR A 199 -11.58 -9.19 5.61
C TYR A 199 -11.60 -9.96 4.29
N THR A 200 -10.93 -11.12 4.23
CA THR A 200 -10.95 -12.01 3.07
C THR A 200 -12.34 -12.64 2.86
N ARG A 201 -13.01 -13.05 3.94
CA ARG A 201 -14.41 -13.52 3.88
C ARG A 201 -15.36 -12.42 3.39
N ASN A 202 -15.21 -11.18 3.87
CA ASN A 202 -16.01 -10.04 3.42
C ASN A 202 -15.75 -9.68 1.96
N ARG A 203 -14.48 -9.78 1.51
CA ARG A 203 -14.14 -9.59 0.09
C ARG A 203 -14.88 -10.57 -0.83
N ALA A 204 -15.00 -11.83 -0.43
CA ALA A 204 -15.75 -12.83 -1.20
C ALA A 204 -17.23 -12.44 -1.32
N LYS A 205 -17.85 -12.04 -0.22
CA LYS A 205 -19.24 -11.55 -0.20
C LYS A 205 -19.41 -10.31 -1.09
N GLU A 206 -18.52 -9.33 -0.98
CA GLU A 206 -18.51 -8.12 -1.82
C GLU A 206 -18.44 -8.44 -3.31
N VAL A 207 -17.56 -9.36 -3.71
CA VAL A 207 -17.43 -9.79 -5.11
C VAL A 207 -18.73 -10.37 -5.66
N LEU A 208 -19.42 -11.20 -4.90
CA LEU A 208 -20.70 -11.79 -5.31
C LEU A 208 -21.82 -10.75 -5.34
N GLN A 209 -21.92 -9.90 -4.32
CA GLN A 209 -22.93 -8.84 -4.24
C GLN A 209 -22.79 -7.84 -5.40
N ALA A 210 -21.57 -7.42 -5.73
CA ALA A 210 -21.30 -6.51 -6.83
C ALA A 210 -21.72 -7.05 -8.20
N ASN A 211 -21.84 -8.38 -8.32
CA ASN A 211 -22.26 -9.08 -9.56
C ASN A 211 -23.71 -9.60 -9.48
N ASN A 212 -24.52 -9.15 -8.51
CA ASN A 212 -25.90 -9.60 -8.28
C ASN A 212 -26.03 -11.13 -8.13
N VAL A 213 -25.09 -11.78 -7.46
CA VAL A 213 -25.08 -13.22 -7.19
C VAL A 213 -25.57 -13.48 -5.76
N SER A 214 -26.67 -14.22 -5.63
CA SER A 214 -27.16 -14.69 -4.32
C SER A 214 -26.25 -15.75 -3.76
N TYR A 215 -26.05 -15.76 -2.44
CA TYR A 215 -25.21 -16.78 -1.79
C TYR A 215 -25.73 -17.20 -0.41
N THR A 216 -25.32 -18.39 0.00
CA THR A 216 -25.34 -18.84 1.39
C THR A 216 -23.94 -19.25 1.81
N THR A 217 -23.54 -18.93 3.04
CA THR A 217 -22.24 -19.37 3.58
C THR A 217 -22.38 -20.73 4.26
N SER A 218 -21.40 -21.60 4.08
CA SER A 218 -21.37 -22.91 4.70
C SER A 218 -19.94 -23.41 4.94
N THR A 219 -19.83 -24.54 5.63
CA THR A 219 -18.57 -25.28 5.80
C THR A 219 -18.53 -26.57 5.00
N LYS A 220 -19.56 -26.84 4.17
CA LYS A 220 -19.71 -28.09 3.40
C LYS A 220 -20.09 -27.80 1.95
N GLU A 221 -19.72 -28.70 1.06
CA GLU A 221 -20.22 -28.72 -0.31
C GLU A 221 -21.74 -28.91 -0.34
N ALA A 222 -22.44 -28.15 -1.20
CA ALA A 222 -23.86 -28.29 -1.44
C ALA A 222 -24.09 -28.97 -2.80
N GLU A 223 -24.85 -30.06 -2.80
CA GLU A 223 -25.20 -30.79 -4.01
C GLU A 223 -26.18 -29.97 -4.86
N GLY A 224 -25.95 -29.91 -6.19
CA GLY A 224 -26.80 -29.20 -7.13
C GLY A 224 -26.62 -27.69 -7.17
N ALA A 225 -25.79 -27.10 -6.30
CA ALA A 225 -25.43 -25.68 -6.33
C ALA A 225 -24.05 -25.45 -6.93
N THR A 226 -23.79 -24.26 -7.44
CA THR A 226 -22.42 -23.81 -7.72
C THR A 226 -21.72 -23.57 -6.41
N ASN A 227 -20.59 -24.28 -6.18
CA ASN A 227 -19.81 -24.16 -4.96
C ASN A 227 -18.58 -23.26 -5.18
N ILE A 228 -18.33 -22.35 -4.25
CA ILE A 228 -17.14 -21.51 -4.21
C ILE A 228 -16.36 -21.86 -2.95
N PHE A 229 -15.22 -22.52 -3.12
CA PHE A 229 -14.35 -22.95 -2.03
C PHE A 229 -13.20 -21.98 -1.86
N LEU A 230 -13.02 -21.46 -0.65
CA LEU A 230 -11.96 -20.52 -0.32
C LEU A 230 -11.14 -21.06 0.85
N GLY A 231 -9.82 -21.19 0.67
CA GLY A 231 -9.01 -21.75 1.71
C GLY A 231 -7.52 -21.49 1.62
N VAL A 232 -6.84 -21.74 2.73
CA VAL A 232 -5.38 -21.69 2.85
C VAL A 232 -4.80 -23.06 2.60
N HIS A 233 -3.69 -23.12 1.88
CA HIS A 233 -2.97 -24.35 1.55
C HIS A 233 -2.54 -25.11 2.81
N GLY A 234 -2.77 -26.43 2.82
CA GLY A 234 -2.53 -27.31 3.97
C GLY A 234 -3.64 -27.32 5.02
N GLU A 235 -4.66 -26.43 4.91
CA GLU A 235 -5.69 -26.27 5.93
C GLU A 235 -7.13 -26.39 5.39
N SER A 236 -7.30 -26.60 4.07
CA SER A 236 -8.60 -26.44 3.39
C SER A 236 -8.90 -27.61 2.44
N PRO A 237 -9.19 -28.83 2.93
CA PRO A 237 -9.32 -30.04 2.09
C PRO A 237 -10.35 -29.91 0.95
N LEU A 238 -11.47 -29.19 1.17
CA LEU A 238 -12.49 -29.01 0.13
C LEU A 238 -12.00 -28.13 -1.03
N ALA A 239 -11.30 -27.04 -0.71
CA ALA A 239 -10.72 -26.17 -1.73
C ALA A 239 -9.57 -26.84 -2.46
N GLU A 240 -8.70 -27.54 -1.74
CA GLU A 240 -7.54 -28.23 -2.30
C GLU A 240 -7.89 -29.40 -3.21
N LYS A 241 -8.99 -30.10 -2.93
CA LYS A 241 -9.49 -31.19 -3.77
C LYS A 241 -9.66 -30.76 -5.24
N GLU A 242 -10.02 -29.53 -5.50
CA GLU A 242 -10.26 -29.03 -6.85
C GLU A 242 -8.96 -28.61 -7.58
N VAL A 243 -7.80 -28.55 -6.88
CA VAL A 243 -6.50 -28.09 -7.42
C VAL A 243 -5.35 -29.08 -7.16
N GLN A 244 -5.63 -30.36 -6.93
CA GLN A 244 -4.65 -31.40 -6.57
C GLN A 244 -3.55 -31.62 -7.62
N ASP A 245 -3.79 -31.28 -8.86
CA ASP A 245 -2.86 -31.38 -9.99
C ASP A 245 -1.85 -30.23 -10.06
N ILE A 246 -1.97 -29.23 -9.18
CA ILE A 246 -1.04 -28.10 -9.11
C ILE A 246 0.12 -28.48 -8.17
N SER A 247 1.36 -28.12 -8.58
CA SER A 247 2.53 -28.34 -7.74
C SER A 247 2.44 -27.57 -6.43
N PRO A 248 2.65 -28.21 -5.27
CA PRO A 248 2.68 -27.51 -3.99
C PRO A 248 3.82 -26.51 -3.88
N ASP A 249 4.86 -26.59 -4.72
CA ASP A 249 5.97 -25.63 -4.76
C ASP A 249 5.51 -24.22 -5.11
N LEU A 250 4.35 -24.07 -5.74
CA LEU A 250 3.75 -22.77 -6.02
C LEU A 250 3.56 -21.98 -4.71
N TYR A 251 3.09 -22.62 -3.65
CA TYR A 251 2.77 -21.95 -2.39
C TYR A 251 4.02 -21.54 -1.59
N ASN A 252 5.24 -21.88 -2.05
CA ASN A 252 6.49 -21.32 -1.54
C ASN A 252 6.77 -19.90 -2.10
N LYS A 253 6.05 -19.47 -3.14
CA LYS A 253 6.20 -18.14 -3.74
C LYS A 253 5.51 -17.06 -2.91
N ILE A 254 5.85 -15.81 -3.20
CA ILE A 254 5.28 -14.62 -2.53
C ILE A 254 3.80 -14.49 -2.95
N ASP A 255 2.90 -14.37 -1.97
CA ASP A 255 1.46 -14.15 -2.18
C ASP A 255 0.80 -15.13 -3.18
N ALA A 256 1.32 -16.36 -3.24
CA ALA A 256 0.91 -17.35 -4.22
C ALA A 256 -0.51 -17.87 -3.99
N TYR A 257 -1.26 -17.99 -5.07
CA TYR A 257 -2.58 -18.62 -5.07
C TYR A 257 -2.87 -19.36 -6.38
N VAL A 258 -3.83 -20.26 -6.30
CA VAL A 258 -4.51 -20.85 -7.46
C VAL A 258 -5.95 -20.43 -7.42
N LEU A 259 -6.47 -19.95 -8.56
CA LEU A 259 -7.89 -19.79 -8.81
C LEU A 259 -8.28 -20.76 -9.92
N ARG A 260 -9.26 -21.64 -9.65
CA ARG A 260 -9.80 -22.56 -10.65
C ARG A 260 -11.30 -22.40 -10.77
N VAL A 261 -11.76 -22.22 -11.99
CA VAL A 261 -13.16 -22.23 -12.38
C VAL A 261 -13.37 -23.45 -13.27
N LYS A 262 -14.15 -24.43 -12.83
CA LYS A 262 -14.41 -25.67 -13.58
C LYS A 262 -15.61 -26.45 -13.03
N ASN A 263 -16.43 -27.00 -13.91
CA ASN A 263 -17.51 -27.95 -13.56
C ASN A 263 -18.46 -27.41 -12.46
N ASN A 264 -18.95 -26.19 -12.60
CA ASN A 264 -19.80 -25.49 -11.61
C ASN A 264 -19.16 -25.34 -10.22
N LYS A 265 -17.84 -25.27 -10.17
CA LYS A 265 -17.07 -25.02 -8.97
C LYS A 265 -16.06 -23.91 -9.22
N ILE A 266 -15.86 -23.08 -8.21
CA ILE A 266 -14.75 -22.12 -8.13
C ILE A 266 -13.96 -22.48 -6.90
N SER A 267 -12.65 -22.68 -7.04
CA SER A 267 -11.77 -22.89 -5.91
C SER A 267 -10.65 -21.85 -5.91
N ILE A 268 -10.43 -21.21 -4.77
CA ILE A 268 -9.29 -20.33 -4.55
C ILE A 268 -8.51 -20.86 -3.35
N VAL A 269 -7.29 -21.31 -3.60
CA VAL A 269 -6.35 -21.75 -2.56
C VAL A 269 -5.16 -20.81 -2.57
N GLY A 270 -4.90 -20.16 -1.46
CA GLY A 270 -3.76 -19.27 -1.27
C GLY A 270 -2.76 -19.84 -0.26
N LYS A 271 -1.50 -19.38 -0.31
CA LYS A 271 -0.51 -19.72 0.71
C LYS A 271 -0.91 -19.23 2.11
N ASP A 272 -1.68 -18.16 2.16
CA ASP A 272 -2.24 -17.53 3.36
C ASP A 272 -3.53 -16.78 3.01
N THR A 273 -4.15 -16.16 3.99
CA THR A 273 -5.42 -15.43 3.80
C THR A 273 -5.28 -14.22 2.86
N ASP A 274 -4.13 -13.55 2.81
CA ASP A 274 -3.88 -12.42 1.91
C ASP A 274 -3.80 -12.90 0.45
N ALA A 275 -3.16 -14.05 0.20
CA ALA A 275 -3.10 -14.66 -1.13
C ALA A 275 -4.50 -15.07 -1.63
N VAL A 276 -5.38 -15.57 -0.76
CA VAL A 276 -6.79 -15.84 -1.10
C VAL A 276 -7.53 -14.54 -1.47
N PHE A 277 -7.28 -13.45 -0.75
CA PHE A 277 -7.82 -12.13 -1.08
C PHE A 277 -7.39 -11.68 -2.49
N PHE A 278 -6.12 -11.88 -2.85
CA PHE A 278 -5.62 -11.56 -4.20
C PHE A 278 -6.24 -12.45 -5.27
N GLY A 279 -6.50 -13.71 -4.97
CA GLY A 279 -7.28 -14.60 -5.85
C GLY A 279 -8.71 -14.12 -6.06
N LEU A 280 -9.37 -13.61 -5.00
CA LEU A 280 -10.68 -12.98 -5.08
C LEU A 280 -10.67 -11.67 -5.89
N THR A 281 -9.60 -10.91 -5.83
CA THR A 281 -9.41 -9.72 -6.68
C THR A 281 -9.34 -10.13 -8.17
N THR A 282 -8.64 -11.22 -8.48
CA THR A 282 -8.62 -11.79 -9.84
C THR A 282 -10.02 -12.25 -10.29
N LEU A 283 -10.75 -12.96 -9.43
CA LEU A 283 -12.13 -13.35 -9.70
C LEU A 283 -13.04 -12.14 -9.94
N LYS A 284 -12.90 -11.07 -9.15
CA LYS A 284 -13.62 -9.81 -9.33
C LYS A 284 -13.38 -9.19 -10.69
N HIS A 285 -12.12 -9.13 -11.15
CA HIS A 285 -11.78 -8.62 -12.48
C HIS A 285 -12.43 -9.44 -13.60
N MET A 286 -12.35 -10.77 -13.49
CA MET A 286 -12.97 -11.66 -14.48
C MET A 286 -14.49 -11.47 -14.55
N LEU A 287 -15.17 -11.39 -13.41
CA LEU A 287 -16.62 -11.19 -13.35
C LEU A 287 -17.03 -9.79 -13.87
N SER A 288 -16.20 -8.75 -13.64
CA SER A 288 -16.49 -7.39 -14.09
C SER A 288 -16.49 -7.23 -15.62
N GLU A 289 -15.90 -8.17 -16.35
CA GLU A 289 -15.89 -8.17 -17.82
C GLU A 289 -17.12 -8.83 -18.46
N SER A 290 -18.01 -9.39 -17.66
CA SER A 290 -19.25 -10.00 -18.13
C SER A 290 -20.46 -9.33 -17.47
N PRO A 291 -21.49 -8.94 -18.22
CA PRO A 291 -22.73 -8.41 -17.64
C PRO A 291 -23.54 -9.48 -16.91
N THR A 292 -23.28 -10.75 -17.19
CA THR A 292 -23.91 -11.92 -16.58
C THR A 292 -22.83 -12.74 -15.89
N PRO A 293 -23.03 -13.25 -14.67
CA PRO A 293 -22.01 -13.94 -13.88
C PRO A 293 -21.77 -15.39 -14.41
N VAL A 294 -21.24 -15.49 -15.61
CA VAL A 294 -20.83 -16.72 -16.28
C VAL A 294 -19.36 -16.60 -16.65
N LEU A 295 -18.56 -17.60 -16.28
CA LEU A 295 -17.14 -17.63 -16.53
C LEU A 295 -16.77 -18.83 -17.43
N ARG A 296 -15.83 -18.63 -18.36
CA ARG A 296 -15.14 -19.72 -19.03
C ARG A 296 -14.32 -20.50 -18.02
N ASP A 297 -14.24 -21.81 -18.18
CA ASP A 297 -13.35 -22.63 -17.36
C ASP A 297 -11.90 -22.14 -17.50
N VAL A 298 -11.26 -21.89 -16.35
CA VAL A 298 -9.93 -21.29 -16.32
C VAL A 298 -9.19 -21.72 -15.04
N THR A 299 -7.89 -21.90 -15.16
CA THR A 299 -6.98 -22.04 -14.03
C THR A 299 -5.96 -20.91 -14.08
N VAL A 300 -5.84 -20.16 -12.99
CA VAL A 300 -4.84 -19.13 -12.78
C VAL A 300 -3.89 -19.62 -11.70
N GLU A 301 -2.62 -19.76 -12.04
CA GLU A 301 -1.52 -20.01 -11.10
C GLU A 301 -0.71 -18.72 -10.98
N ASP A 302 -0.72 -18.11 -9.80
CA ASP A 302 -0.25 -16.74 -9.68
C ASP A 302 0.54 -16.48 -8.41
N TYR A 303 1.45 -15.51 -8.46
CA TYR A 303 2.29 -15.07 -7.35
C TYR A 303 2.96 -13.74 -7.67
N ALA A 304 3.42 -13.02 -6.64
CA ALA A 304 4.17 -11.78 -6.79
C ALA A 304 5.69 -12.04 -6.86
N GLU A 305 6.42 -11.17 -7.57
CA GLU A 305 7.89 -11.20 -7.60
C GLU A 305 8.50 -10.32 -6.49
N VAL A 306 7.75 -9.37 -5.94
CA VAL A 306 8.19 -8.49 -4.84
C VAL A 306 7.23 -8.64 -3.65
N LYS A 307 7.77 -8.81 -2.43
CA LYS A 307 6.96 -9.02 -1.22
C LYS A 307 6.17 -7.78 -0.82
N ASN A 308 6.84 -6.66 -0.60
CA ASN A 308 6.23 -5.40 -0.20
C ASN A 308 6.03 -4.49 -1.41
N ARG A 309 4.79 -4.19 -1.75
CA ARG A 309 4.40 -3.37 -2.89
C ARG A 309 3.50 -2.25 -2.40
N GLY A 310 3.97 -1.01 -2.47
CA GLY A 310 3.19 0.06 -1.85
C GLY A 310 3.62 1.47 -2.22
N PHE A 311 3.15 2.42 -1.44
CA PHE A 311 3.46 3.82 -1.60
C PHE A 311 3.60 4.51 -0.25
N ILE A 312 4.39 5.60 -0.22
CA ILE A 312 4.63 6.39 0.97
C ILE A 312 4.20 7.84 0.76
N GLU A 313 3.44 8.40 1.70
CA GLU A 313 3.12 9.83 1.73
C GLU A 313 4.30 10.60 2.33
N GLY A 314 5.41 10.66 1.57
CA GLY A 314 6.68 11.25 2.03
C GLY A 314 7.05 12.55 1.32
N TYR A 315 6.25 13.01 0.36
CA TYR A 315 6.49 14.19 -0.47
C TYR A 315 6.35 15.51 0.31
N TYR A 316 6.96 16.57 -0.20
CA TYR A 316 6.78 17.95 0.27
C TYR A 316 5.71 18.67 -0.56
N GLY A 317 4.53 18.87 0.02
CA GLY A 317 3.40 19.50 -0.67
C GLY A 317 2.18 19.61 0.21
N ASN A 318 1.00 19.79 -0.39
CA ASN A 318 -0.25 19.73 0.33
C ASN A 318 -0.55 18.28 0.72
N PRO A 319 -0.82 17.99 2.00
CA PRO A 319 -1.10 16.63 2.45
C PRO A 319 -2.37 16.07 1.80
N TRP A 320 -2.44 14.77 1.67
CA TRP A 320 -3.67 14.11 1.24
C TRP A 320 -4.75 14.24 2.32
N THR A 321 -5.98 14.41 1.89
CA THR A 321 -7.13 14.29 2.79
C THR A 321 -7.32 12.83 3.23
N LYS A 322 -8.04 12.61 4.34
CA LYS A 322 -8.46 11.26 4.76
C LYS A 322 -9.09 10.48 3.61
N GLN A 323 -10.00 11.12 2.83
CA GLN A 323 -10.66 10.49 1.69
C GLN A 323 -9.66 10.06 0.61
N ASN A 324 -8.67 10.90 0.28
CA ASN A 324 -7.64 10.53 -0.70
C ASN A 324 -6.83 9.30 -0.24
N ARG A 325 -6.47 9.25 1.05
CA ARG A 325 -5.75 8.10 1.65
C ARG A 325 -6.57 6.81 1.58
N GLU A 326 -7.86 6.88 1.93
CA GLU A 326 -8.78 5.76 1.81
C GLU A 326 -8.94 5.29 0.36
N ASP A 327 -9.14 6.23 -0.58
CA ASP A 327 -9.31 5.92 -2.01
C ASP A 327 -8.06 5.27 -2.61
N LEU A 328 -6.87 5.73 -2.23
CA LEU A 328 -5.61 5.11 -2.66
C LEU A 328 -5.43 3.70 -2.10
N MET A 329 -5.78 3.45 -0.83
CA MET A 329 -5.74 2.10 -0.25
C MET A 329 -6.76 1.16 -0.92
N ARG A 330 -7.97 1.64 -1.22
CA ARG A 330 -8.97 0.86 -1.99
C ARG A 330 -8.49 0.56 -3.40
N TYR A 331 -7.90 1.55 -4.06
CA TYR A 331 -7.27 1.36 -5.37
C TYR A 331 -6.13 0.33 -5.31
N GLY A 332 -5.30 0.40 -4.26
CA GLY A 332 -4.24 -0.57 -4.01
C GLY A 332 -4.76 -1.99 -3.84
N GLY A 333 -5.88 -2.19 -3.13
CA GLY A 333 -6.52 -3.49 -2.97
C GLY A 333 -7.01 -4.12 -4.28
N GLU A 334 -7.43 -3.29 -5.25
CA GLU A 334 -7.78 -3.75 -6.61
C GLU A 334 -6.54 -4.12 -7.44
N LEU A 335 -5.36 -3.69 -7.06
CA LEU A 335 -4.09 -3.94 -7.74
C LEU A 335 -3.13 -4.82 -6.94
N LYS A 336 -3.60 -5.48 -5.89
CA LYS A 336 -2.80 -6.37 -5.03
C LYS A 336 -1.58 -5.68 -4.41
N LEU A 337 -1.68 -4.37 -4.11
CA LEU A 337 -0.70 -3.66 -3.28
C LEU A 337 -0.83 -4.10 -1.83
N THR A 338 0.25 -4.00 -1.07
CA THR A 338 0.32 -4.53 0.28
C THR A 338 0.42 -3.47 1.37
N GLN A 339 0.98 -2.27 1.08
CA GLN A 339 1.20 -1.22 2.09
C GLN A 339 0.95 0.20 1.56
N TYR A 340 0.42 1.03 2.45
CA TYR A 340 0.49 2.48 2.41
C TYR A 340 1.24 2.97 3.66
N TYR A 341 2.39 3.61 3.45
CA TYR A 341 3.22 4.14 4.52
C TYR A 341 2.84 5.59 4.84
N PHE A 342 2.37 5.81 6.06
CA PHE A 342 1.95 7.11 6.53
C PHE A 342 3.14 7.90 7.10
N ALA A 343 3.62 8.87 6.34
CA ALA A 343 4.75 9.74 6.70
C ALA A 343 4.53 11.19 6.24
N PRO A 344 3.30 11.76 6.37
CA PRO A 344 3.04 13.12 5.88
C PRO A 344 3.85 14.16 6.66
N LYS A 345 4.43 15.11 5.92
CA LYS A 345 5.31 16.13 6.52
C LYS A 345 4.58 17.11 7.45
N ASP A 346 3.25 17.17 7.40
CA ASP A 346 2.38 18.04 8.21
C ASP A 346 1.80 17.39 9.47
N ASP A 347 1.96 16.07 9.68
CA ASP A 347 1.52 15.43 10.92
C ASP A 347 2.56 15.63 12.03
N PRO A 348 2.26 16.47 13.04
CA PRO A 348 3.21 16.73 14.11
C PRO A 348 3.45 15.50 15.01
N TYR A 349 2.48 14.60 15.14
CA TYR A 349 2.57 13.43 16.03
C TYR A 349 3.44 12.31 15.49
N HIS A 350 3.66 12.32 14.18
CA HIS A 350 4.62 11.47 13.49
C HIS A 350 6.07 11.96 13.70
N ASN A 351 6.31 13.29 13.80
CA ASN A 351 7.65 13.87 13.89
C ASN A 351 7.84 14.83 15.07
N ALA A 352 7.48 16.11 14.99
CA ALA A 352 7.83 17.14 15.96
C ALA A 352 7.28 16.87 17.38
N LYS A 353 6.08 16.33 17.48
CA LYS A 353 5.37 15.95 18.71
C LYS A 353 5.30 14.43 18.90
N TRP A 354 6.29 13.70 18.44
CA TRP A 354 6.27 12.24 18.51
C TRP A 354 6.17 11.69 19.94
N ARG A 355 6.54 12.49 20.97
CA ARG A 355 6.39 12.11 22.38
C ARG A 355 4.96 12.27 22.91
N GLU A 356 4.08 13.00 22.24
CA GLU A 356 2.68 13.18 22.61
C GLU A 356 1.82 12.07 21.99
N LEU A 357 0.85 11.55 22.71
CA LEU A 357 -0.18 10.68 22.14
C LEU A 357 -1.11 11.47 21.23
N TYR A 358 -1.74 10.77 20.28
CA TYR A 358 -2.76 11.39 19.45
C TYR A 358 -3.98 11.76 20.28
N PRO A 359 -4.56 12.95 20.09
CA PRO A 359 -5.87 13.27 20.66
C PRO A 359 -6.97 12.43 19.99
N ASP A 360 -8.09 12.25 20.68
CA ASP A 360 -9.16 11.32 20.30
C ASP A 360 -9.70 11.55 18.88
N GLU A 361 -9.84 12.82 18.46
CA GLU A 361 -10.32 13.17 17.12
C GLU A 361 -9.36 12.64 16.01
N LYS A 362 -8.06 12.87 16.17
CA LYS A 362 -7.05 12.38 15.24
C LYS A 362 -6.90 10.86 15.29
N LEU A 363 -7.02 10.28 16.47
CA LEU A 363 -7.00 8.85 16.66
C LEU A 363 -8.20 8.16 15.98
N ALA A 364 -9.37 8.81 15.95
CA ALA A 364 -10.54 8.33 15.21
C ALA A 364 -10.27 8.28 13.70
N GLU A 365 -9.61 9.30 13.13
CA GLU A 365 -9.18 9.28 11.72
C GLU A 365 -8.22 8.12 11.43
N ILE A 366 -7.22 7.92 12.30
CA ILE A 366 -6.27 6.80 12.17
C ILE A 366 -6.99 5.45 12.24
N ARG A 367 -7.98 5.31 13.13
CA ARG A 367 -8.79 4.08 13.24
C ARG A 367 -9.51 3.76 11.93
N ASP A 368 -10.09 4.77 11.27
CA ASP A 368 -10.74 4.58 9.99
C ASP A 368 -9.75 4.19 8.89
N LEU A 369 -8.57 4.85 8.83
CA LEU A 369 -7.52 4.52 7.87
C LEU A 369 -6.98 3.10 8.09
N ALA A 370 -6.71 2.71 9.35
CA ALA A 370 -6.27 1.36 9.68
C ALA A 370 -7.32 0.30 9.30
N ARG A 371 -8.61 0.59 9.53
CA ARG A 371 -9.71 -0.28 9.12
C ARG A 371 -9.72 -0.47 7.60
N VAL A 372 -9.67 0.61 6.81
CA VAL A 372 -9.63 0.53 5.33
C VAL A 372 -8.39 -0.22 4.86
N GLY A 373 -7.23 0.03 5.46
CA GLY A 373 -6.00 -0.69 5.13
C GLY A 373 -6.11 -2.20 5.36
N ASN A 374 -6.73 -2.62 6.47
CA ASN A 374 -6.96 -4.03 6.78
C ASN A 374 -8.00 -4.66 5.83
N GLU A 375 -9.09 -3.95 5.51
CA GLU A 375 -10.14 -4.37 4.58
C GLU A 375 -9.62 -4.59 3.15
N THR A 376 -8.67 -3.78 2.71
CA THR A 376 -8.16 -3.78 1.34
C THR A 376 -6.85 -4.55 1.16
N LYS A 377 -6.23 -5.01 2.25
CA LYS A 377 -4.87 -5.58 2.30
C LYS A 377 -3.76 -4.61 1.86
N THR A 378 -4.09 -3.39 1.42
CA THR A 378 -3.14 -2.28 1.30
C THR A 378 -3.02 -1.63 2.67
N ARG A 379 -2.27 -2.28 3.57
CA ARG A 379 -2.26 -1.96 5.01
C ARG A 379 -1.75 -0.57 5.29
N TYR A 380 -2.39 0.08 6.26
CA TYR A 380 -1.93 1.35 6.80
C TYR A 380 -0.73 1.12 7.72
N VAL A 381 0.48 1.42 7.21
CA VAL A 381 1.73 1.34 7.96
C VAL A 381 2.01 2.70 8.58
N TRP A 382 1.91 2.78 9.91
CA TRP A 382 2.22 4.03 10.59
C TRP A 382 3.72 4.14 10.85
N THR A 383 4.33 5.29 10.51
CA THR A 383 5.75 5.52 10.70
C THR A 383 6.01 6.58 11.75
N ILE A 384 7.16 6.51 12.44
CA ILE A 384 7.64 7.53 13.38
C ILE A 384 8.97 8.10 12.91
N HIS A 385 9.14 9.43 13.04
CA HIS A 385 10.39 10.12 12.73
C HIS A 385 10.94 10.85 13.97
N PRO A 386 11.56 10.13 14.92
CA PRO A 386 11.97 10.71 16.20
C PRO A 386 13.36 11.37 16.16
N PHE A 387 13.90 11.69 14.97
CA PHE A 387 15.29 12.16 14.81
C PHE A 387 15.41 13.56 14.22
N MET A 388 14.40 14.10 13.57
CA MET A 388 14.47 15.40 12.88
C MET A 388 14.28 16.57 13.83
N HIS A 389 13.14 16.62 14.48
CA HIS A 389 12.81 17.65 15.48
C HIS A 389 13.05 17.08 16.87
N ASN A 390 12.65 17.56 17.91
CA ASN A 390 12.64 17.01 19.27
C ASN A 390 13.30 15.60 19.42
N LYS A 391 14.62 15.52 19.13
CA LYS A 391 15.36 14.28 18.89
C LYS A 391 15.27 13.29 20.04
N MET A 392 15.18 12.00 19.70
CA MET A 392 15.32 10.91 20.65
C MET A 392 16.69 10.94 21.33
N ARG A 393 16.71 10.74 22.63
CA ARG A 393 17.90 10.89 23.49
C ARG A 393 18.59 9.55 23.70
N PHE A 394 19.87 9.50 23.40
CA PHE A 394 20.75 8.34 23.60
C PHE A 394 21.90 8.65 24.54
N ASP A 395 21.90 9.82 25.16
CA ASP A 395 22.98 10.33 26.03
C ASP A 395 23.19 9.45 27.26
N THR A 396 22.13 8.92 27.83
CA THR A 396 22.16 7.97 28.95
C THR A 396 21.09 6.88 28.74
N ASP A 397 21.32 5.70 29.37
CA ASP A 397 20.34 4.62 29.36
C ASP A 397 18.98 5.02 29.94
N ALA A 398 18.97 5.89 30.96
CA ALA A 398 17.72 6.37 31.56
C ALA A 398 16.89 7.21 30.58
N LEU A 399 17.54 8.14 29.87
CA LEU A 399 16.89 8.99 28.88
C LEU A 399 16.41 8.18 27.67
N TYR A 400 17.24 7.25 27.20
CA TYR A 400 16.87 6.33 26.14
C TYR A 400 15.62 5.52 26.50
N LYS A 401 15.59 4.90 27.68
CA LYS A 401 14.44 4.10 28.14
C LYS A 401 13.17 4.94 28.26
N GLN A 402 13.25 6.17 28.77
CA GLN A 402 12.11 7.08 28.80
C GLN A 402 11.53 7.32 27.41
N ASP A 403 12.38 7.62 26.43
CA ASP A 403 11.95 7.87 25.06
C ASP A 403 11.42 6.60 24.38
N LEU A 404 12.05 5.45 24.61
CA LEU A 404 11.57 4.16 24.13
C LEU A 404 10.18 3.80 24.69
N ASP A 405 9.95 4.05 25.99
CA ASP A 405 8.65 3.79 26.62
C ASP A 405 7.56 4.70 26.03
N VAL A 406 7.89 5.93 25.68
CA VAL A 406 6.96 6.84 24.97
C VAL A 406 6.62 6.31 23.59
N ILE A 407 7.58 5.81 22.81
CA ILE A 407 7.32 5.18 21.50
C ILE A 407 6.42 3.96 21.67
N LYS A 408 6.73 3.10 22.66
CA LYS A 408 5.92 1.91 22.96
C LYS A 408 4.48 2.27 23.36
N ALA A 409 4.29 3.33 24.16
CA ALA A 409 2.97 3.82 24.54
C ALA A 409 2.19 4.32 23.32
N LYS A 410 2.81 5.10 22.43
CA LYS A 410 2.20 5.55 21.18
C LYS A 410 1.85 4.37 20.27
N PHE A 411 2.76 3.42 20.07
CA PHE A 411 2.48 2.22 19.26
C PHE A 411 1.33 1.42 19.87
N THR A 412 1.22 1.33 21.20
CA THR A 412 0.09 0.68 21.88
C THR A 412 -1.22 1.39 21.55
N GLN A 413 -1.28 2.72 21.65
CA GLN A 413 -2.44 3.52 21.25
C GLN A 413 -2.87 3.23 19.80
N LEU A 414 -1.91 3.13 18.90
CA LEU A 414 -2.14 2.86 17.49
C LEU A 414 -2.57 1.40 17.23
N LEU A 415 -2.01 0.44 17.96
CA LEU A 415 -2.44 -0.97 17.94
C LEU A 415 -3.91 -1.10 18.36
N ASP A 416 -4.31 -0.38 19.41
CA ASP A 416 -5.70 -0.33 19.90
C ASP A 416 -6.63 0.35 18.88
N ALA A 417 -6.09 1.27 18.06
CA ALA A 417 -6.80 1.88 16.94
C ALA A 417 -6.86 0.98 15.68
N GLY A 418 -6.19 -0.18 15.66
CA GLY A 418 -6.25 -1.14 14.55
C GLY A 418 -5.03 -1.13 13.62
N VAL A 419 -4.01 -0.30 13.86
CA VAL A 419 -2.75 -0.34 13.11
C VAL A 419 -2.05 -1.69 13.34
N ARG A 420 -1.48 -2.28 12.28
CA ARG A 420 -0.86 -3.61 12.32
C ARG A 420 0.55 -3.67 11.74
N GLU A 421 1.06 -2.56 11.22
CA GLU A 421 2.45 -2.42 10.76
C GLU A 421 3.02 -1.06 11.15
N PHE A 422 4.34 -1.02 11.37
CA PHE A 422 5.05 0.19 11.81
C PHE A 422 6.34 0.38 11.01
N GLY A 423 6.86 1.61 11.01
CA GLY A 423 8.16 1.95 10.45
C GLY A 423 8.85 3.05 11.24
N VAL A 424 10.17 3.16 11.07
CA VAL A 424 10.99 4.20 11.70
C VAL A 424 11.77 4.94 10.62
N LEU A 425 11.70 6.25 10.66
CA LEU A 425 12.33 7.14 9.70
C LEU A 425 13.41 7.99 10.37
N ALA A 426 14.54 8.15 9.68
CA ALA A 426 15.64 9.03 10.06
C ALA A 426 16.17 9.82 8.85
N ASP A 427 15.41 9.82 7.72
CA ASP A 427 15.74 10.62 6.54
C ASP A 427 15.84 12.11 6.89
N ASP A 428 16.74 12.82 6.20
CA ASP A 428 16.98 14.25 6.36
C ASP A 428 17.34 14.70 7.80
N ALA A 429 17.67 13.75 8.69
CA ALA A 429 18.02 14.02 10.07
C ALA A 429 19.53 13.93 10.33
N ALA A 430 20.00 14.70 11.32
CA ALA A 430 21.34 14.49 11.85
C ALA A 430 21.40 13.21 12.68
N TRP A 431 22.57 12.59 12.71
CA TRP A 431 22.84 11.38 13.47
C TRP A 431 22.50 11.51 14.96
N PRO A 432 21.94 10.49 15.59
CA PRO A 432 21.80 10.45 17.04
C PRO A 432 23.16 10.31 17.74
N VAL A 433 23.21 10.61 19.01
CA VAL A 433 24.35 10.27 19.86
C VAL A 433 24.57 8.75 19.79
N GLY A 434 25.80 8.31 19.53
CA GLY A 434 26.13 6.90 19.30
C GLY A 434 25.94 6.41 17.85
N GLY A 435 25.47 7.29 16.95
CA GLY A 435 25.38 7.03 15.51
C GLY A 435 24.51 5.81 15.17
N TYR A 436 24.99 4.97 14.24
CA TYR A 436 24.25 3.78 13.76
C TYR A 436 24.05 2.70 14.86
N ASN A 437 24.91 2.64 15.90
CA ASN A 437 24.68 1.72 17.02
C ASN A 437 23.40 2.07 17.81
N SER A 438 23.06 3.35 17.89
CA SER A 438 21.81 3.81 18.52
C SER A 438 20.59 3.41 17.68
N TYR A 439 20.68 3.46 16.35
CA TYR A 439 19.65 2.92 15.48
C TYR A 439 19.46 1.41 15.67
N ASN A 440 20.55 0.63 15.66
CA ASN A 440 20.50 -0.81 15.89
C ASN A 440 19.84 -1.16 17.22
N ARG A 441 20.24 -0.48 18.31
CA ARG A 441 19.64 -0.66 19.63
C ARG A 441 18.14 -0.44 19.60
N LEU A 442 17.68 0.68 19.02
CA LEU A 442 16.27 1.01 18.94
C LEU A 442 15.49 -0.05 18.14
N MET A 443 16.04 -0.49 16.99
CA MET A 443 15.38 -1.49 16.14
C MET A 443 15.25 -2.84 16.83
N HIS A 444 16.27 -3.30 17.58
CA HIS A 444 16.18 -4.51 18.39
C HIS A 444 15.09 -4.40 19.46
N ASP A 445 15.12 -3.33 20.27
CA ASP A 445 14.18 -3.12 21.36
C ASP A 445 12.72 -3.01 20.86
N LEU A 446 12.50 -2.42 19.68
CA LEU A 446 11.15 -2.34 19.07
C LEU A 446 10.73 -3.68 18.45
N THR A 447 11.64 -4.41 17.80
CA THR A 447 11.34 -5.71 17.21
C THR A 447 10.98 -6.74 18.29
N ASP A 448 11.73 -6.77 19.40
CA ASP A 448 11.45 -7.65 20.53
C ASP A 448 10.09 -7.32 21.14
N TRP A 449 9.81 -6.03 21.31
CA TRP A 449 8.52 -5.58 21.83
C TRP A 449 7.36 -5.91 20.90
N LEU A 450 7.49 -5.73 19.58
CA LEU A 450 6.47 -6.10 18.60
C LEU A 450 6.25 -7.62 18.59
N THR A 451 7.31 -8.42 18.72
CA THR A 451 7.22 -9.89 18.82
C THR A 451 6.39 -10.30 20.03
N GLU A 452 6.56 -9.64 21.17
CA GLU A 452 5.72 -9.90 22.35
C GLU A 452 4.26 -9.45 22.11
N LYS A 453 4.05 -8.32 21.46
CA LYS A 453 2.70 -7.80 21.16
C LYS A 453 1.92 -8.66 20.16
N GLN A 454 2.58 -9.43 19.31
CA GLN A 454 1.91 -10.39 18.42
C GLN A 454 1.06 -11.43 19.18
N LYS A 455 1.39 -11.72 20.43
CA LYS A 455 0.60 -12.63 21.28
C LYS A 455 -0.78 -12.06 21.62
N THR A 456 -0.94 -10.74 21.57
CA THR A 456 -2.19 -10.04 21.95
C THR A 456 -2.92 -9.47 20.74
N TYR A 457 -2.19 -8.98 19.73
CA TYR A 457 -2.77 -8.32 18.58
C TYR A 457 -2.68 -9.20 17.34
N SER A 458 -3.78 -9.84 17.00
CA SER A 458 -3.90 -10.65 15.79
C SER A 458 -3.59 -9.82 14.53
N GLY A 459 -2.91 -10.42 13.57
CA GLY A 459 -2.52 -9.78 12.32
C GLY A 459 -1.39 -8.75 12.44
N LEU A 460 -0.84 -8.52 13.65
CA LEU A 460 0.32 -7.64 13.83
C LEU A 460 1.54 -8.23 13.12
N ARG A 461 2.13 -7.45 12.23
CA ARG A 461 3.38 -7.77 11.56
C ARG A 461 4.56 -7.20 12.35
N LYS A 462 5.61 -7.99 12.46
CA LYS A 462 6.87 -7.56 13.08
C LYS A 462 7.86 -7.01 12.05
N ASP A 463 7.58 -7.25 10.76
CA ASP A 463 8.36 -6.62 9.69
C ASP A 463 8.21 -5.11 9.77
N MET A 464 9.33 -4.40 9.74
CA MET A 464 9.38 -2.96 9.91
C MET A 464 10.35 -2.36 8.90
N ILE A 465 10.01 -1.22 8.30
CA ILE A 465 10.97 -0.44 7.52
C ILE A 465 11.80 0.44 8.44
N PHE A 466 13.06 0.62 8.08
CA PHE A 466 13.94 1.62 8.67
C PHE A 466 14.62 2.44 7.57
N VAL A 467 14.35 3.75 7.54
CA VAL A 467 14.99 4.69 6.62
C VAL A 467 16.14 5.37 7.37
N PRO A 468 17.42 5.07 7.06
CA PRO A 468 18.57 5.67 7.74
C PRO A 468 18.84 7.10 7.25
N ALA A 469 19.71 7.84 7.95
CA ALA A 469 20.16 9.15 7.52
C ALA A 469 20.87 9.09 6.14
N TRP A 470 21.60 8.02 5.86
CA TRP A 470 22.24 7.74 4.57
C TRP A 470 21.35 6.90 3.62
N TYR A 471 20.06 7.27 3.47
CA TYR A 471 19.11 6.55 2.62
C TYR A 471 19.49 6.50 1.12
N MET A 472 20.40 7.37 0.67
CA MET A 472 20.92 7.42 -0.72
C MET A 472 22.29 6.77 -0.88
N GLY A 473 22.75 5.97 0.11
CA GLY A 473 24.07 5.36 0.11
C GLY A 473 24.22 4.21 -0.88
N GLN A 474 25.49 3.82 -1.09
CA GLN A 474 25.92 2.80 -2.04
C GLN A 474 26.37 1.49 -1.35
N GLY A 475 26.26 1.41 -0.01
CA GLY A 475 26.77 0.28 0.78
C GLY A 475 28.27 0.31 1.02
N THR A 476 28.96 1.38 0.64
CA THR A 476 30.38 1.63 0.97
C THR A 476 30.55 2.35 2.29
N GLU A 477 29.49 2.94 2.79
CA GLU A 477 29.41 3.70 4.02
C GLU A 477 29.41 2.77 5.23
N ASP A 478 30.19 3.10 6.26
CA ASP A 478 30.28 2.31 7.50
C ASP A 478 28.91 2.17 8.18
N GLU A 479 28.07 3.21 8.08
CA GLU A 479 26.69 3.19 8.56
C GLU A 479 25.88 2.05 7.93
N LEU A 480 25.80 2.02 6.59
CA LEU A 480 25.00 1.03 5.90
C LEU A 480 25.54 -0.39 6.10
N ARG A 481 26.85 -0.56 6.13
CA ARG A 481 27.50 -1.84 6.44
C ARG A 481 27.14 -2.34 7.84
N THR A 482 27.22 -1.47 8.83
CA THR A 482 26.90 -1.82 10.21
C THR A 482 25.41 -2.06 10.41
N LEU A 483 24.55 -1.28 9.77
CA LEU A 483 23.10 -1.52 9.79
C LEU A 483 22.76 -2.85 9.12
N ASN A 484 23.30 -3.15 7.95
CA ASN A 484 23.06 -4.44 7.27
C ASN A 484 23.51 -5.64 8.12
N GLU A 485 24.60 -5.50 8.88
CA GLU A 485 25.15 -6.57 9.72
C GLU A 485 24.36 -6.81 11.00
N HIS A 486 23.83 -5.75 11.63
CA HIS A 486 23.31 -5.81 12.99
C HIS A 486 21.81 -5.54 13.11
N LEU A 487 21.12 -5.05 12.09
CA LEU A 487 19.65 -4.92 12.15
C LEU A 487 18.98 -6.30 12.29
N PRO A 488 17.88 -6.40 13.07
CA PRO A 488 17.03 -7.59 13.05
C PRO A 488 16.60 -7.97 11.64
N GLU A 489 16.49 -9.25 11.32
CA GLU A 489 16.11 -9.73 9.97
C GLU A 489 14.73 -9.24 9.51
N THR A 490 13.87 -8.87 10.45
CA THR A 490 12.54 -8.32 10.20
C THR A 490 12.53 -6.80 10.01
N VAL A 491 13.70 -6.15 10.13
CA VAL A 491 13.86 -4.72 9.87
C VAL A 491 14.52 -4.51 8.51
N HIS A 492 13.79 -3.92 7.58
CA HIS A 492 14.21 -3.75 6.21
C HIS A 492 14.85 -2.37 6.01
N LEU A 493 16.15 -2.38 5.76
CA LEU A 493 16.90 -1.17 5.42
C LEU A 493 16.30 -0.56 4.14
N THR A 494 15.88 0.70 4.23
CA THR A 494 15.13 1.37 3.17
C THR A 494 16.00 2.42 2.49
N LEU A 495 16.23 2.27 1.18
CA LEU A 495 17.13 3.11 0.40
C LEU A 495 16.46 3.61 -0.89
N THR A 496 16.96 4.74 -1.41
CA THR A 496 16.43 5.38 -2.64
C THR A 496 17.15 4.97 -3.94
N GLY A 497 18.00 3.93 -3.90
CA GLY A 497 18.69 3.45 -5.12
C GLY A 497 20.00 4.19 -5.42
N GLY A 498 20.78 4.55 -4.40
CA GLY A 498 22.11 5.10 -4.52
C GLY A 498 22.21 6.61 -4.81
N LYS A 499 21.08 7.28 -4.91
CA LYS A 499 20.91 8.74 -5.03
C LYS A 499 19.49 9.10 -4.62
N VAL A 500 19.17 10.36 -4.33
CA VAL A 500 17.83 10.81 -3.91
C VAL A 500 16.75 10.38 -4.91
N TRP A 501 17.01 10.56 -6.21
CA TRP A 501 16.13 10.14 -7.32
C TRP A 501 16.72 8.89 -7.99
N GLY A 502 16.81 7.81 -7.20
CA GLY A 502 17.30 6.52 -7.67
C GLY A 502 16.23 5.67 -8.34
N ALA A 503 16.64 4.51 -8.82
CA ALA A 503 15.81 3.56 -9.52
C ALA A 503 15.97 2.14 -8.94
N VAL A 504 15.02 1.26 -9.21
CA VAL A 504 15.19 -0.18 -9.04
C VAL A 504 16.06 -0.66 -10.20
N ASP A 505 17.36 -0.79 -9.93
CA ASP A 505 18.40 -1.00 -10.92
C ASP A 505 19.31 -2.17 -10.58
N GLN A 506 19.60 -3.03 -11.57
CA GLN A 506 20.41 -4.23 -11.36
C GLN A 506 21.86 -3.90 -10.97
N THR A 507 22.45 -2.87 -11.59
CA THR A 507 23.82 -2.49 -11.31
C THR A 507 23.97 -1.96 -9.89
N PHE A 508 23.01 -1.13 -9.46
CA PHE A 508 22.95 -0.66 -8.07
C PHE A 508 22.83 -1.82 -7.09
N LEU A 509 21.89 -2.73 -7.29
CA LEU A 509 21.67 -3.88 -6.39
C LEU A 509 22.89 -4.82 -6.32
N THR A 510 23.51 -5.09 -7.46
CA THR A 510 24.74 -5.92 -7.52
C THR A 510 25.88 -5.28 -6.74
N ASN A 511 26.11 -3.97 -6.93
CA ASN A 511 27.14 -3.23 -6.23
C ASN A 511 26.83 -3.13 -4.74
N LEU A 512 25.59 -2.79 -4.37
CA LEU A 512 25.15 -2.72 -2.98
C LEU A 512 25.39 -4.05 -2.26
N LYS A 513 24.92 -5.16 -2.85
CA LYS A 513 25.13 -6.49 -2.28
C LYS A 513 26.62 -6.78 -2.08
N ARG A 514 27.44 -6.58 -3.10
CA ARG A 514 28.91 -6.76 -3.01
C ARG A 514 29.51 -5.95 -1.86
N ASN A 515 29.16 -4.66 -1.78
CA ASN A 515 29.71 -3.74 -0.78
C ASN A 515 29.26 -4.10 0.66
N LEU A 516 27.99 -4.49 0.83
CA LEU A 516 27.44 -4.87 2.15
C LEU A 516 27.92 -6.24 2.62
N THR A 517 28.27 -7.15 1.69
CA THR A 517 28.75 -8.51 2.03
C THR A 517 30.26 -8.64 2.06
N GLU A 518 31.00 -7.57 1.90
CA GLU A 518 32.46 -7.57 1.99
C GLU A 518 32.92 -8.19 3.33
N GLY A 519 33.90 -9.09 3.27
CA GLY A 519 34.35 -9.84 4.44
C GLY A 519 33.45 -11.03 4.83
N GLY A 520 32.55 -11.49 3.95
CA GLY A 520 31.70 -12.67 4.18
C GLY A 520 30.42 -12.37 5.00
N LYS A 521 30.02 -11.10 5.10
CA LYS A 521 28.82 -10.67 5.82
C LYS A 521 27.54 -11.11 5.10
N LYS A 522 26.42 -11.22 5.85
CA LYS A 522 25.10 -11.53 5.30
C LYS A 522 24.55 -10.31 4.53
N TYR A 523 23.84 -10.56 3.44
CA TYR A 523 23.02 -9.57 2.76
C TYR A 523 21.57 -9.66 3.25
N ASN A 524 21.04 -8.55 3.75
CA ASN A 524 19.62 -8.40 4.02
C ASN A 524 18.98 -7.64 2.84
N PRO A 525 17.96 -8.21 2.16
CA PRO A 525 17.29 -7.54 1.06
C PRO A 525 16.72 -6.19 1.49
N ILE A 526 16.95 -5.16 0.67
CA ILE A 526 16.52 -3.80 0.98
C ILE A 526 15.06 -3.52 0.59
N GLN A 527 14.45 -2.56 1.28
CA GLN A 527 13.22 -1.93 0.81
C GLN A 527 13.59 -0.71 -0.04
N PHE A 528 13.04 -0.58 -1.26
CA PHE A 528 13.20 0.63 -2.05
C PHE A 528 12.19 1.70 -1.65
N TRP A 529 12.67 2.95 -1.50
CA TRP A 529 11.88 4.18 -1.54
C TRP A 529 12.19 4.89 -2.86
N ILE A 530 11.28 4.88 -3.80
CA ILE A 530 11.49 5.47 -5.11
C ILE A 530 10.75 6.80 -5.21
N ASN A 531 11.50 7.91 -5.36
CA ASN A 531 10.95 9.25 -5.47
C ASN A 531 10.34 9.49 -6.88
N TRP A 532 9.38 8.68 -7.26
CA TRP A 532 8.59 8.78 -8.47
C TRP A 532 7.14 8.36 -8.18
N PRO A 533 6.15 9.08 -8.69
CA PRO A 533 6.16 10.31 -9.50
C PRO A 533 6.22 11.60 -8.64
N CYS A 534 6.93 11.62 -7.53
CA CYS A 534 7.07 12.78 -6.66
C CYS A 534 7.42 14.04 -7.47
N ASN A 535 6.68 15.13 -7.26
CA ASN A 535 6.84 16.38 -7.99
C ASN A 535 7.18 17.58 -7.09
N ASP A 536 7.89 17.34 -6.01
CA ASP A 536 8.24 18.33 -4.98
C ASP A 536 8.85 19.62 -5.53
N ASN A 537 9.70 19.49 -6.57
CA ASN A 537 10.37 20.63 -7.19
C ASN A 537 9.51 21.37 -8.20
N THR A 538 8.41 20.77 -8.67
CA THR A 538 7.51 21.31 -9.71
C THR A 538 6.07 20.93 -9.44
N LYS A 539 5.55 21.36 -8.28
CA LYS A 539 4.26 20.90 -7.71
C LYS A 539 3.04 21.10 -8.62
N GLN A 540 3.14 22.00 -9.59
CA GLN A 540 2.09 22.26 -10.59
C GLN A 540 2.13 21.29 -11.77
N HIS A 541 3.20 20.53 -11.94
CA HIS A 541 3.35 19.57 -13.02
C HIS A 541 2.86 18.19 -12.58
N LEU A 542 2.10 17.51 -13.44
CA LEU A 542 1.70 16.13 -13.26
C LEU A 542 2.68 15.21 -13.97
N ILE A 543 3.16 14.20 -13.27
CA ILE A 543 4.05 13.16 -13.81
C ILE A 543 3.19 11.91 -14.03
N LEU A 544 2.81 11.65 -15.28
CA LEU A 544 1.85 10.58 -15.65
C LEU A 544 2.48 9.41 -16.41
N GLY A 545 3.80 9.35 -16.48
CA GLY A 545 4.50 8.28 -17.19
C GLY A 545 5.98 8.22 -16.83
N GLY A 546 6.71 7.36 -17.54
CA GLY A 546 8.16 7.20 -17.34
C GLY A 546 8.52 6.24 -16.21
N GLY A 547 7.62 5.31 -15.85
CA GLY A 547 7.86 4.26 -14.86
C GLY A 547 9.10 3.42 -15.18
N GLU A 548 9.35 3.16 -16.45
CA GLU A 548 10.53 2.44 -16.94
C GLU A 548 11.87 3.10 -16.60
N LYS A 549 11.88 4.40 -16.29
CA LYS A 549 13.08 5.13 -15.84
C LYS A 549 13.45 4.85 -14.39
N PHE A 550 12.50 4.36 -13.61
CA PHE A 550 12.66 4.08 -12.18
C PHE A 550 12.48 2.60 -11.84
N LEU A 551 11.78 1.85 -12.68
CA LEU A 551 11.51 0.43 -12.53
C LEU A 551 12.13 -0.31 -13.74
N HIS A 552 13.42 -0.59 -13.65
CA HIS A 552 14.17 -1.17 -14.77
C HIS A 552 13.79 -2.64 -15.03
N THR A 553 13.87 -3.06 -16.27
CA THR A 553 13.62 -4.44 -16.68
C THR A 553 14.78 -5.37 -16.29
N ASN A 554 14.49 -6.67 -16.15
CA ASN A 554 15.49 -7.72 -15.90
C ASN A 554 16.35 -7.51 -14.63
N VAL A 555 15.72 -7.00 -13.58
CA VAL A 555 16.33 -6.87 -12.25
C VAL A 555 16.13 -8.16 -11.46
N ASP A 556 17.14 -8.62 -10.74
CA ASP A 556 17.01 -9.70 -9.75
C ASP A 556 16.29 -9.17 -8.50
N LEU A 557 14.96 -9.25 -8.51
CA LEU A 557 14.11 -8.76 -7.43
C LEU A 557 14.22 -9.58 -6.14
N SER A 558 14.92 -10.73 -6.14
CA SER A 558 15.24 -11.45 -4.91
C SER A 558 16.21 -10.67 -3.99
N LEU A 559 16.87 -9.65 -4.55
CA LEU A 559 17.74 -8.74 -3.81
C LEU A 559 16.97 -7.58 -3.13
N ALA A 560 15.67 -7.45 -3.40
CA ALA A 560 14.81 -6.44 -2.84
C ALA A 560 13.68 -7.06 -2.02
N GLN A 561 13.48 -6.56 -0.80
CA GLN A 561 12.33 -6.93 0.05
C GLN A 561 11.05 -6.29 -0.47
N GLY A 562 11.15 -5.09 -1.01
CA GLY A 562 9.98 -4.36 -1.47
C GLY A 562 10.30 -3.09 -2.25
N ILE A 563 9.24 -2.52 -2.81
CA ILE A 563 9.24 -1.26 -3.53
C ILE A 563 8.08 -0.41 -3.00
N MET A 564 8.39 0.81 -2.54
CA MET A 564 7.40 1.83 -2.27
C MET A 564 7.68 3.08 -3.10
N LEU A 565 6.68 3.55 -3.82
CA LEU A 565 6.77 4.82 -4.54
C LEU A 565 6.46 5.98 -3.60
N ASN A 566 7.15 7.10 -3.79
CA ASN A 566 6.77 8.40 -3.23
C ASN A 566 5.99 9.18 -4.29
N PRO A 567 4.64 9.28 -4.17
CA PRO A 567 3.80 9.87 -5.20
C PRO A 567 3.77 11.40 -5.18
N MET A 568 2.92 11.97 -6.04
CA MET A 568 2.62 13.41 -6.04
C MET A 568 1.61 13.77 -4.95
N GLN A 569 1.56 15.05 -4.56
CA GLN A 569 0.46 15.60 -3.77
C GLN A 569 -0.93 15.42 -4.44
N GLN A 570 -0.97 15.24 -5.76
CA GLN A 570 -2.19 14.94 -6.53
C GLN A 570 -2.46 13.43 -6.50
N SER A 571 -3.21 12.99 -5.52
CA SER A 571 -3.48 11.57 -5.25
C SER A 571 -4.08 10.82 -6.45
N GLU A 572 -5.07 11.41 -7.12
CA GLU A 572 -5.73 10.77 -8.27
C GLU A 572 -4.79 10.60 -9.47
N ALA A 573 -3.97 11.60 -9.77
CA ALA A 573 -2.99 11.52 -10.85
C ALA A 573 -1.86 10.51 -10.54
N SER A 574 -1.56 10.29 -9.27
CA SER A 574 -0.55 9.32 -8.82
C SER A 574 -0.96 7.86 -9.06
N LYS A 575 -2.25 7.59 -9.27
CA LYS A 575 -2.77 6.23 -9.54
C LYS A 575 -2.15 5.59 -10.79
N VAL A 576 -1.74 6.39 -11.78
CA VAL A 576 -1.05 5.89 -12.99
C VAL A 576 0.26 5.20 -12.61
N ALA A 577 1.11 5.88 -11.86
CA ALA A 577 2.39 5.32 -11.42
C ALA A 577 2.21 4.14 -10.44
N LEU A 578 1.19 4.17 -9.59
CA LEU A 578 0.87 3.06 -8.70
C LEU A 578 0.39 1.82 -9.47
N PHE A 579 -0.29 2.00 -10.59
CA PHE A 579 -0.65 0.91 -11.49
C PHE A 579 0.61 0.25 -12.09
N ASP A 580 1.52 1.06 -12.64
CA ASP A 580 2.79 0.59 -13.20
C ASP A 580 3.60 -0.21 -12.17
N MET A 581 3.73 0.32 -10.96
CA MET A 581 4.46 -0.35 -9.88
C MET A 581 3.77 -1.64 -9.44
N ALA A 582 2.44 -1.67 -9.39
CA ALA A 582 1.70 -2.88 -9.05
C ALA A 582 1.94 -3.99 -10.09
N GLN A 583 1.92 -3.65 -11.38
CA GLN A 583 2.28 -4.56 -12.46
C GLN A 583 3.71 -5.06 -12.33
N TYR A 584 4.67 -4.14 -12.16
CA TYR A 584 6.08 -4.45 -12.05
C TYR A 584 6.39 -5.35 -10.84
N GLY A 585 5.85 -5.03 -9.68
CA GLY A 585 6.10 -5.78 -8.45
C GLY A 585 5.40 -7.15 -8.40
N TRP A 586 4.34 -7.33 -9.20
CA TRP A 586 3.64 -8.60 -9.34
C TRP A 586 4.30 -9.49 -10.38
N LYS A 587 4.54 -8.94 -11.58
CA LYS A 587 5.17 -9.63 -12.71
C LYS A 587 6.04 -8.61 -13.47
N GLN A 588 7.34 -8.67 -13.24
CA GLN A 588 8.29 -7.71 -13.76
C GLN A 588 8.27 -7.67 -15.29
N TRP A 589 8.39 -6.48 -15.86
CA TRP A 589 8.61 -6.28 -17.28
C TRP A 589 9.94 -6.91 -17.73
N ARG A 590 9.91 -7.59 -18.86
CA ARG A 590 11.10 -8.22 -19.46
C ARG A 590 11.64 -7.43 -20.65
N SER A 591 10.88 -6.43 -21.15
CA SER A 591 11.28 -5.52 -22.21
C SER A 591 10.61 -4.16 -22.02
N ALA A 592 11.12 -3.12 -22.72
CA ALA A 592 10.54 -1.78 -22.69
C ALA A 592 9.14 -1.72 -23.31
N GLU A 593 8.80 -2.66 -24.23
CA GLU A 593 7.47 -2.72 -24.83
C GLU A 593 6.41 -3.27 -23.86
N GLN A 594 6.84 -3.92 -22.78
CA GLN A 594 5.92 -4.40 -21.72
C GLN A 594 5.68 -3.34 -20.64
N ALA A 595 6.59 -2.37 -20.52
CA ALA A 595 6.45 -1.24 -19.61
C ALA A 595 5.54 -0.16 -20.20
#